data_46d30631c7b50afe0be5b23238af5a4d
#
_entry.id   46d30631c7b50afe0be5b23238af5a4d
#
_cell.length_a   1.000
_cell.length_b   1.000
_cell.length_c   1.000
_cell.angle_alpha   90.00
_cell.angle_beta   90.00
_cell.angle_gamma   90.00
#
_symmetry.space_group_name_H-M   'P 1'
#
loop_
_entity.id
_entity.type
_entity.pdbx_description
1 polymer ?
#
loop_
_entity_poly.entity_id
_entity_poly.type
_entity_poly.pdbx_seq_one_letter_code
_entity_poly.pdbx_strand_id
1 'polypeptide(L)'
;MSPSLSARTCPPPWGGETSAADAVAKVRGPFSPSRTRPAFILWWRGHPCRSGLARDPDRAPATAPIVREARRAVPGQPLLYAAGASLTELALAWLADPAIGPRVRLLWIGGPEHDGLAMPPPGPQAAEFNLATDPIAAQVIFNESDIEIWQVPRNVYRQMLLSKAELADLARKSPLGHHLAQQVALMEDKLASIPAFAAMPQTEAMILGDSPLVTLSALLSPVQPDTSSSTYRILPKPHLLADGRYRPNPGGRAMRVYTTIDARLTIADMIARFSAPPH
;
A
#
# COMPACT_ATOMS: atom_id res chain seq x y z
N MET A 1 -24.63 -31.91 22.75
CA MET A 1 -23.46 -31.30 23.40
C MET A 1 -22.42 -31.04 22.33
N SER A 2 -22.39 -29.82 21.79
CA SER A 2 -21.41 -29.39 20.79
C SER A 2 -20.27 -28.68 21.47
N PRO A 3 -18.99 -28.91 21.11
CA PRO A 3 -17.88 -28.21 21.73
C PRO A 3 -17.76 -26.80 21.20
N SER A 4 -17.70 -25.84 22.12
CA SER A 4 -17.42 -24.45 21.86
C SER A 4 -15.98 -24.27 21.31
N LEU A 5 -15.85 -23.75 20.11
CA LEU A 5 -14.57 -23.31 19.56
C LEU A 5 -14.14 -22.03 20.30
N SER A 6 -13.17 -22.18 21.19
CA SER A 6 -12.49 -21.05 21.81
C SER A 6 -11.72 -20.26 20.74
N ALA A 7 -12.03 -18.98 20.62
CA ALA A 7 -11.27 -18.04 19.80
C ALA A 7 -9.81 -18.00 20.28
N ARG A 8 -8.90 -18.57 19.50
CA ARG A 8 -7.45 -18.37 19.72
C ARG A 8 -7.09 -17.00 19.18
N THR A 9 -6.76 -16.09 20.06
CA THR A 9 -6.12 -14.83 19.71
C THR A 9 -4.70 -15.11 19.22
N CYS A 10 -4.41 -14.82 17.98
CA CYS A 10 -3.03 -14.81 17.49
C CYS A 10 -2.30 -13.59 18.03
N PRO A 11 -1.08 -13.73 18.59
CA PRO A 11 -0.27 -12.56 18.92
C PRO A 11 0.17 -11.85 17.63
N PRO A 12 0.30 -10.50 17.66
CA PRO A 12 0.80 -9.75 16.51
C PRO A 12 2.26 -10.17 16.25
N PRO A 13 2.67 -10.29 14.99
CA PRO A 13 4.04 -10.66 14.64
C PRO A 13 5.08 -9.60 15.03
N TRP A 14 4.64 -8.43 15.46
CA TRP A 14 5.50 -7.28 15.81
C TRP A 14 5.08 -6.69 17.15
N GLY A 15 5.67 -7.17 18.23
CA GLY A 15 5.52 -6.58 19.57
C GLY A 15 6.27 -5.24 19.64
N GLY A 16 5.54 -4.15 19.80
CA GLY A 16 6.11 -2.82 20.06
C GLY A 16 5.02 -1.75 19.93
N GLU A 17 4.57 -1.22 21.06
CA GLU A 17 3.65 -0.09 21.14
C GLU A 17 4.40 1.22 20.84
N THR A 18 4.46 1.61 19.56
CA THR A 18 4.60 3.02 19.19
C THR A 18 3.57 3.28 18.10
N SER A 19 2.56 4.07 18.42
CA SER A 19 1.47 4.35 17.48
C SER A 19 2.01 5.18 16.30
N ALA A 20 1.57 4.85 15.09
CA ALA A 20 1.85 5.67 13.90
C ALA A 20 1.39 7.13 14.09
N ALA A 21 0.46 7.39 15.00
CA ALA A 21 0.05 8.72 15.43
C ALA A 21 1.20 9.51 16.08
N ASP A 22 2.05 8.85 16.86
CA ASP A 22 3.20 9.50 17.52
C ASP A 22 4.34 9.79 16.53
N ALA A 23 4.51 8.95 15.51
CA ALA A 23 5.46 9.20 14.43
C ALA A 23 5.02 10.36 13.54
N VAL A 24 3.72 10.47 13.22
CA VAL A 24 3.15 11.57 12.43
C VAL A 24 3.12 12.89 13.21
N ALA A 25 2.92 12.85 14.54
CA ALA A 25 2.96 14.05 15.37
C ALA A 25 4.35 14.70 15.44
N LYS A 26 5.42 13.90 15.32
CA LYS A 26 6.80 14.41 15.31
C LYS A 26 7.25 15.04 13.99
N VAL A 27 6.52 14.81 12.89
CA VAL A 27 6.85 15.34 11.54
C VAL A 27 6.01 16.59 11.20
N ARG A 28 5.06 16.99 12.05
CA ARG A 28 4.25 18.19 11.84
C ARG A 28 5.01 19.47 12.20
N GLY A 29 5.80 19.97 11.23
CA GLY A 29 6.06 21.41 11.13
C GLY A 29 4.85 22.13 10.52
N PRO A 30 4.73 23.47 10.71
CA PRO A 30 3.56 24.23 10.26
C PRO A 30 3.53 24.34 8.72
N PHE A 31 2.68 23.54 8.07
CA PHE A 31 2.40 23.69 6.65
C PHE A 31 1.28 24.73 6.43
N SER A 32 1.59 25.77 5.69
CA SER A 32 0.64 26.79 5.25
C SER A 32 -0.41 26.21 4.29
N PRO A 33 -1.72 26.49 4.48
CA PRO A 33 -2.77 25.94 3.63
C PRO A 33 -3.03 26.87 2.44
N SER A 34 -2.46 26.58 1.28
CA SER A 34 -2.98 27.15 0.05
C SER A 34 -2.89 26.16 -1.10
N ARG A 35 -4.06 25.80 -1.58
CA ARG A 35 -4.50 24.98 -2.72
C ARG A 35 -5.12 23.65 -2.29
N THR A 36 -6.32 23.40 -2.82
CA THR A 36 -7.10 22.18 -2.69
C THR A 36 -6.21 20.95 -2.92
N ARG A 37 -5.77 20.34 -1.83
CA ARG A 37 -4.95 19.12 -1.84
C ARG A 37 -5.87 17.93 -1.83
N PRO A 38 -5.60 16.86 -2.62
CA PRO A 38 -6.27 15.59 -2.38
C PRO A 38 -6.01 15.17 -0.94
N ALA A 39 -7.07 14.76 -0.24
CA ALA A 39 -6.94 14.21 1.10
C ALA A 39 -6.19 12.87 0.99
N PHE A 40 -5.02 12.79 1.59
CA PHE A 40 -4.26 11.54 1.72
C PHE A 40 -4.59 10.93 3.08
N ILE A 41 -5.13 9.74 3.05
CA ILE A 41 -5.22 8.90 4.24
C ILE A 41 -4.16 7.80 4.08
N LEU A 42 -3.01 7.97 4.75
CA LEU A 42 -2.04 6.91 4.92
C LEU A 42 -2.38 6.17 6.21
N TRP A 43 -2.85 4.95 6.07
CA TRP A 43 -3.08 4.08 7.22
C TRP A 43 -2.26 2.81 7.10
N TRP A 44 -1.39 2.60 8.08
CA TRP A 44 -0.71 1.35 8.30
C TRP A 44 -1.04 0.85 9.71
N ARG A 45 -1.95 -0.10 9.81
CA ARG A 45 -2.05 -1.01 10.95
C ARG A 45 -2.28 -2.40 10.39
N GLY A 46 -1.26 -3.25 10.49
CA GLY A 46 -1.43 -4.66 10.36
C GLY A 46 -2.36 -5.17 11.46
N HIS A 47 -3.58 -5.53 11.12
CA HIS A 47 -4.37 -6.41 11.96
C HIS A 47 -4.26 -7.82 11.39
N PRO A 48 -3.68 -8.74 12.15
CA PRO A 48 -3.75 -10.14 11.81
C PRO A 48 -5.12 -10.66 12.25
N CYS A 49 -5.70 -11.39 11.46
CA CYS A 49 -6.50 -12.53 11.81
C CYS A 49 -7.70 -12.74 10.93
N ARG A 50 -7.66 -13.83 10.28
CA ARG A 50 -8.63 -14.66 9.60
C ARG A 50 -9.95 -14.91 10.32
N SER A 51 -10.49 -14.03 11.07
CA SER A 51 -11.88 -14.15 11.48
C SER A 51 -12.65 -13.16 10.63
N GLY A 52 -13.13 -13.69 9.50
CA GLY A 52 -13.96 -13.03 8.50
C GLY A 52 -14.17 -11.55 8.73
N LEU A 53 -14.08 -10.73 7.71
CA LEU A 53 -14.49 -9.33 7.79
C LEU A 53 -15.70 -9.26 8.71
N ALA A 54 -15.44 -8.99 10.00
CA ALA A 54 -16.53 -8.71 10.90
C ALA A 54 -17.20 -7.50 10.28
N ARG A 55 -18.44 -7.65 9.85
CA ARG A 55 -19.28 -6.56 9.34
C ARG A 55 -19.59 -5.56 10.46
N ASP A 56 -18.62 -5.33 11.31
CA ASP A 56 -18.67 -4.49 12.48
C ASP A 56 -17.83 -3.23 12.21
N PRO A 57 -18.47 -2.15 11.75
CA PRO A 57 -17.81 -0.87 11.49
C PRO A 57 -17.11 -0.31 12.73
N ASP A 58 -17.47 -0.73 13.93
CA ASP A 58 -16.86 -0.26 15.18
C ASP A 58 -15.45 -0.81 15.40
N ARG A 59 -15.09 -1.88 14.67
CA ARG A 59 -13.73 -2.45 14.71
C ARG A 59 -12.75 -1.86 13.70
N ALA A 60 -13.20 -0.97 12.83
CA ALA A 60 -12.38 -0.33 11.81
C ALA A 60 -12.51 1.19 11.88
N PRO A 61 -11.73 1.86 12.73
CA PRO A 61 -11.89 3.30 13.01
C PRO A 61 -11.70 4.19 11.77
N ALA A 62 -11.07 3.68 10.70
CA ALA A 62 -10.93 4.41 9.45
C ALA A 62 -12.15 4.34 8.53
N THR A 63 -13.10 3.42 8.75
CA THR A 63 -14.28 3.23 7.90
C THR A 63 -15.11 4.51 7.78
N ALA A 64 -15.51 5.12 8.89
CA ALA A 64 -16.31 6.33 8.88
C ALA A 64 -15.59 7.55 8.25
N PRO A 65 -14.30 7.82 8.53
CA PRO A 65 -13.52 8.80 7.79
C PRO A 65 -13.47 8.57 6.28
N ILE A 66 -13.25 7.32 5.83
CA ILE A 66 -13.20 7.00 4.38
C ILE A 66 -14.55 7.32 3.72
N VAL A 67 -15.66 6.85 4.30
CA VAL A 67 -17.01 7.14 3.77
C VAL A 67 -17.26 8.65 3.72
N ARG A 68 -16.93 9.38 4.77
CA ARG A 68 -17.11 10.83 4.83
C ARG A 68 -16.34 11.55 3.73
N GLU A 69 -15.05 11.24 3.55
CA GLU A 69 -14.22 11.89 2.53
C GLU A 69 -14.63 11.47 1.12
N ALA A 70 -15.00 10.21 0.90
CA ALA A 70 -15.53 9.76 -0.37
C ALA A 70 -16.84 10.48 -0.76
N ARG A 71 -17.73 10.70 0.21
CA ARG A 71 -18.97 11.47 -0.03
C ARG A 71 -18.73 12.94 -0.38
N ARG A 72 -17.59 13.51 0.04
CA ARG A 72 -17.18 14.89 -0.31
C ARG A 72 -16.60 14.99 -1.74
N ALA A 73 -16.20 13.86 -2.32
CA ALA A 73 -15.66 13.85 -3.68
C ALA A 73 -16.70 14.38 -4.66
N VAL A 74 -16.26 15.29 -5.54
CA VAL A 74 -17.11 15.88 -6.58
C VAL A 74 -17.09 15.04 -7.85
N PRO A 75 -18.12 15.11 -8.71
CA PRO A 75 -18.13 14.40 -9.97
C PRO A 75 -16.86 14.65 -10.80
N GLY A 76 -16.24 13.58 -11.30
CA GLY A 76 -15.01 13.64 -12.07
C GLY A 76 -13.71 13.77 -11.27
N GLN A 77 -13.79 13.95 -9.93
CA GLN A 77 -12.63 14.05 -9.04
C GLN A 77 -12.81 13.09 -7.85
N PRO A 78 -12.64 11.78 -8.06
CA PRO A 78 -12.78 10.80 -6.99
C PRO A 78 -11.72 11.01 -5.89
N LEU A 79 -12.05 10.58 -4.67
CA LEU A 79 -11.08 10.46 -3.60
C LEU A 79 -9.99 9.48 -4.03
N LEU A 80 -8.74 9.93 -4.07
CA LEU A 80 -7.61 9.03 -4.27
C LEU A 80 -7.27 8.35 -2.92
N TYR A 81 -7.56 7.06 -2.83
CA TYR A 81 -7.22 6.23 -1.69
C TYR A 81 -5.92 5.48 -1.96
N ALA A 82 -4.84 5.88 -1.31
CA ALA A 82 -3.53 5.27 -1.44
C ALA A 82 -3.34 4.18 -0.36
N ALA A 83 -3.11 2.94 -0.76
CA ALA A 83 -2.95 1.79 0.11
C ALA A 83 -1.63 1.04 -0.16
N GLY A 84 -0.79 0.95 0.87
CA GLY A 84 0.47 0.19 0.87
C GLY A 84 0.39 -1.11 1.69
N ALA A 85 -0.82 -1.57 2.03
CA ALA A 85 -1.03 -2.77 2.83
C ALA A 85 -2.36 -3.45 2.47
N SER A 86 -3.05 -4.04 3.47
CA SER A 86 -4.37 -4.65 3.28
C SER A 86 -5.43 -3.65 2.85
N LEU A 87 -6.51 -4.14 2.27
CA LEU A 87 -7.65 -3.34 1.83
C LEU A 87 -8.82 -3.38 2.84
N THR A 88 -8.56 -3.80 4.06
CA THR A 88 -9.58 -4.06 5.10
C THR A 88 -10.49 -2.86 5.31
N GLU A 89 -9.92 -1.68 5.61
CA GLU A 89 -10.70 -0.48 5.92
C GLU A 89 -11.50 0.02 4.71
N LEU A 90 -10.93 -0.08 3.51
CA LEU A 90 -11.63 0.32 2.29
C LEU A 90 -12.78 -0.64 1.97
N ALA A 91 -12.58 -1.94 2.14
CA ALA A 91 -13.61 -2.95 1.94
C ALA A 91 -14.77 -2.76 2.94
N LEU A 92 -14.46 -2.52 4.22
CA LEU A 92 -15.47 -2.22 5.23
C LEU A 92 -16.22 -0.91 4.94
N ALA A 93 -15.51 0.13 4.48
CA ALA A 93 -16.13 1.39 4.09
C ALA A 93 -17.11 1.20 2.90
N TRP A 94 -16.71 0.43 1.89
CA TRP A 94 -17.57 0.11 0.76
C TRP A 94 -18.77 -0.77 1.16
N LEU A 95 -18.57 -1.76 2.04
CA LEU A 95 -19.66 -2.60 2.55
C LEU A 95 -20.66 -1.78 3.38
N ALA A 96 -20.18 -0.78 4.14
CA ALA A 96 -21.04 0.11 4.92
C ALA A 96 -21.83 1.09 4.04
N ASP A 97 -21.23 1.54 2.93
CA ASP A 97 -21.83 2.46 1.98
C ASP A 97 -21.35 2.18 0.54
N PRO A 98 -21.99 1.26 -0.19
CA PRO A 98 -21.60 0.95 -1.57
C PRO A 98 -21.67 2.13 -2.55
N ALA A 99 -22.42 3.19 -2.23
CA ALA A 99 -22.50 4.39 -3.06
C ALA A 99 -21.19 5.19 -3.13
N ILE A 100 -20.21 4.88 -2.29
CA ILE A 100 -18.87 5.48 -2.40
C ILE A 100 -18.04 4.89 -3.54
N GLY A 101 -18.41 3.74 -4.10
CA GLY A 101 -17.61 3.04 -5.11
C GLY A 101 -17.16 3.95 -6.27
N PRO A 102 -18.06 4.61 -7.00
CA PRO A 102 -17.68 5.49 -8.10
C PRO A 102 -17.00 6.80 -7.65
N ARG A 103 -16.94 7.04 -6.34
CA ARG A 103 -16.34 8.24 -5.74
C ARG A 103 -14.92 8.01 -5.21
N VAL A 104 -14.44 6.77 -5.30
CA VAL A 104 -13.11 6.37 -4.82
C VAL A 104 -12.29 5.81 -5.97
N ARG A 105 -11.05 6.22 -6.05
CA ARG A 105 -9.99 5.62 -6.87
C ARG A 105 -8.96 5.01 -5.95
N LEU A 106 -8.83 3.71 -5.97
CA LEU A 106 -7.84 2.98 -5.20
C LEU A 106 -6.50 2.96 -5.96
N LEU A 107 -5.45 3.53 -5.36
CA LEU A 107 -4.06 3.31 -5.76
C LEU A 107 -3.44 2.31 -4.79
N TRP A 108 -3.18 1.08 -5.23
CA TRP A 108 -2.80 -0.02 -4.36
C TRP A 108 -1.45 -0.63 -4.72
N ILE A 109 -0.55 -0.65 -3.72
CA ILE A 109 0.65 -1.48 -3.77
C ILE A 109 0.26 -2.88 -3.30
N GLY A 110 0.12 -3.82 -4.22
CA GLY A 110 -0.27 -5.18 -3.84
C GLY A 110 -0.76 -6.03 -5.00
N GLY A 111 -0.92 -7.30 -4.68
CA GLY A 111 -1.33 -8.33 -5.61
C GLY A 111 -0.20 -8.92 -6.44
N PRO A 112 -0.43 -10.15 -6.95
CA PRO A 112 0.56 -10.84 -7.78
C PRO A 112 0.68 -10.22 -9.18
N GLU A 113 1.61 -10.74 -9.92
CA GLU A 113 1.79 -10.46 -11.34
C GLU A 113 0.56 -10.87 -12.15
N HIS A 114 0.25 -10.09 -13.19
CA HIS A 114 -0.76 -10.47 -14.17
C HIS A 114 -0.14 -11.33 -15.28
N ASP A 115 -0.85 -12.36 -15.69
CA ASP A 115 -0.44 -13.24 -16.79
C ASP A 115 -0.12 -12.43 -18.05
N GLY A 116 1.00 -12.75 -18.68
CA GLY A 116 1.48 -12.06 -19.87
C GLY A 116 2.11 -10.68 -19.65
N LEU A 117 2.08 -10.14 -18.42
CA LEU A 117 2.79 -8.87 -18.12
C LEU A 117 4.12 -9.11 -17.41
N ALA A 118 4.19 -10.09 -16.53
CA ALA A 118 5.44 -10.43 -15.86
C ALA A 118 5.42 -11.88 -15.35
N MET A 119 6.61 -12.42 -15.13
CA MET A 119 6.79 -13.71 -14.47
C MET A 119 6.82 -13.54 -12.96
N PRO A 120 6.19 -14.45 -12.20
CA PRO A 120 6.33 -14.47 -10.76
C PRO A 120 7.78 -14.75 -10.33
N PRO A 121 8.18 -14.41 -9.09
CA PRO A 121 9.50 -14.77 -8.59
C PRO A 121 9.71 -16.28 -8.63
N PRO A 122 10.97 -16.74 -8.81
CA PRO A 122 11.26 -18.18 -8.75
C PRO A 122 10.99 -18.75 -7.37
N GLY A 123 10.65 -20.03 -7.32
CA GLY A 123 10.38 -20.78 -6.09
C GLY A 123 8.89 -20.99 -5.80
N PRO A 124 8.56 -21.48 -4.60
CA PRO A 124 7.17 -21.73 -4.19
C PRO A 124 6.34 -20.45 -4.30
N GLN A 125 5.20 -20.55 -4.96
CA GLN A 125 4.30 -19.40 -5.15
C GLN A 125 3.48 -19.17 -3.88
N ALA A 126 3.94 -18.23 -3.06
CA ALA A 126 3.14 -17.67 -1.98
C ALA A 126 2.24 -16.55 -2.51
N ALA A 127 1.09 -16.35 -1.87
CA ALA A 127 0.28 -15.17 -2.12
C ALA A 127 1.14 -13.90 -1.91
N GLU A 128 0.84 -12.86 -2.68
CA GLU A 128 1.55 -11.58 -2.52
C GLU A 128 1.29 -11.02 -1.12
N PHE A 129 2.29 -10.36 -0.52
CA PHE A 129 2.32 -10.03 0.91
C PHE A 129 1.14 -9.14 1.34
N ASN A 130 0.91 -8.01 0.65
CA ASN A 130 -0.16 -7.07 1.01
C ASN A 130 -1.55 -7.68 0.79
N LEU A 131 -1.70 -8.49 -0.25
CA LEU A 131 -2.92 -9.28 -0.48
C LEU A 131 -3.12 -10.31 0.63
N ALA A 132 -2.06 -11.02 1.03
CA ALA A 132 -2.12 -12.07 2.03
C ALA A 132 -2.46 -11.57 3.44
N THR A 133 -2.30 -10.28 3.72
CA THR A 133 -2.68 -9.68 5.01
C THR A 133 -4.19 -9.69 5.24
N ASP A 134 -5.00 -9.52 4.19
CA ASP A 134 -6.46 -9.69 4.23
C ASP A 134 -7.01 -10.06 2.84
N PRO A 135 -6.94 -11.33 2.46
CA PRO A 135 -7.41 -11.79 1.16
C PRO A 135 -8.93 -11.61 0.96
N ILE A 136 -9.71 -11.61 2.04
CA ILE A 136 -11.16 -11.43 1.97
C ILE A 136 -11.49 -9.98 1.59
N ALA A 137 -10.84 -9.01 2.22
CA ALA A 137 -11.00 -7.61 1.87
C ALA A 137 -10.61 -7.34 0.41
N ALA A 138 -9.49 -7.92 -0.04
CA ALA A 138 -9.07 -7.82 -1.43
C ALA A 138 -10.11 -8.45 -2.37
N GLN A 139 -10.70 -9.59 -2.02
CA GLN A 139 -11.79 -10.21 -2.81
C GLN A 139 -13.03 -9.32 -2.89
N VAL A 140 -13.45 -8.69 -1.80
CA VAL A 140 -14.58 -7.72 -1.81
C VAL A 140 -14.29 -6.59 -2.79
N ILE A 141 -13.11 -5.99 -2.74
CA ILE A 141 -12.75 -4.90 -3.64
C ILE A 141 -12.68 -5.36 -5.10
N PHE A 142 -12.06 -6.51 -5.37
CA PHE A 142 -11.90 -7.00 -6.74
C PHE A 142 -13.19 -7.58 -7.32
N ASN A 143 -13.93 -8.37 -6.53
CA ASN A 143 -15.04 -9.17 -7.08
C ASN A 143 -16.39 -8.48 -6.97
N GLU A 144 -16.58 -7.63 -5.96
CA GLU A 144 -17.89 -7.08 -5.64
C GLU A 144 -17.97 -5.56 -5.88
N SER A 145 -16.88 -4.82 -5.57
CA SER A 145 -16.94 -3.37 -5.64
C SER A 145 -16.83 -2.82 -7.05
N ASP A 146 -17.35 -1.61 -7.22
CA ASP A 146 -17.21 -0.80 -8.43
C ASP A 146 -16.13 0.29 -8.31
N ILE A 147 -15.33 0.24 -7.27
CA ILE A 147 -14.16 1.12 -7.07
C ILE A 147 -13.20 0.98 -8.25
N GLU A 148 -12.77 2.12 -8.79
CA GLU A 148 -11.71 2.17 -9.80
C GLU A 148 -10.36 1.75 -9.16
N ILE A 149 -9.66 0.79 -9.78
CA ILE A 149 -8.40 0.27 -9.25
C ILE A 149 -7.23 0.69 -10.13
N TRP A 150 -6.24 1.31 -9.51
CA TRP A 150 -4.89 1.54 -10.03
C TRP A 150 -3.93 0.66 -9.21
N GLN A 151 -3.52 -0.44 -9.81
CA GLN A 151 -2.71 -1.44 -9.13
C GLN A 151 -1.24 -1.29 -9.48
N VAL A 152 -0.38 -1.37 -8.45
CA VAL A 152 1.06 -1.52 -8.56
C VAL A 152 1.41 -2.93 -8.07
N PRO A 153 1.46 -3.94 -8.96
CA PRO A 153 1.68 -5.34 -8.58
C PRO A 153 3.13 -5.61 -8.17
N ARG A 154 3.35 -6.81 -7.61
CA ARG A 154 4.65 -7.21 -7.02
C ARG A 154 5.85 -6.99 -7.94
N ASN A 155 5.76 -7.33 -9.21
CA ASN A 155 6.86 -7.13 -10.16
C ASN A 155 7.22 -5.65 -10.36
N VAL A 156 6.29 -4.74 -10.07
CA VAL A 156 6.47 -3.30 -10.27
C VAL A 156 7.01 -2.64 -9.00
N TYR A 157 6.41 -2.86 -7.84
CA TYR A 157 6.91 -2.24 -6.62
C TYR A 157 8.31 -2.75 -6.23
N ARG A 158 8.70 -3.96 -6.66
CA ARG A 158 10.07 -4.49 -6.49
C ARG A 158 11.14 -3.74 -7.29
N GLN A 159 10.76 -2.88 -8.22
CA GLN A 159 11.68 -2.01 -8.95
C GLN A 159 12.20 -0.83 -8.09
N MET A 160 11.55 -0.55 -6.96
CA MET A 160 11.88 0.57 -6.07
C MET A 160 13.06 0.22 -5.17
N LEU A 161 14.24 0.09 -5.75
CA LEU A 161 15.46 -0.26 -5.05
C LEU A 161 16.20 0.99 -4.58
N LEU A 162 16.51 1.03 -3.29
CA LEU A 162 17.43 1.98 -2.66
C LEU A 162 18.65 1.22 -2.16
N SER A 163 19.85 1.65 -2.55
CA SER A 163 21.07 1.04 -2.03
C SER A 163 21.34 1.46 -0.59
N LYS A 164 21.99 0.58 0.18
CA LYS A 164 22.44 0.93 1.55
C LYS A 164 23.43 2.08 1.55
N ALA A 165 24.20 2.25 0.48
CA ALA A 165 25.11 3.39 0.32
C ALA A 165 24.35 4.72 0.17
N GLU A 166 23.27 4.77 -0.61
CA GLU A 166 22.40 5.96 -0.72
C GLU A 166 21.72 6.26 0.62
N LEU A 167 21.24 5.24 1.33
CA LEU A 167 20.64 5.41 2.64
C LEU A 167 21.66 5.93 3.66
N ALA A 168 22.88 5.42 3.66
CA ALA A 168 23.97 5.90 4.54
C ALA A 168 24.37 7.35 4.22
N ASP A 169 24.33 7.74 2.94
CA ASP A 169 24.57 9.12 2.53
C ASP A 169 23.44 10.04 2.99
N LEU A 170 22.19 9.63 2.84
CA LEU A 170 21.03 10.36 3.34
C LEU A 170 21.07 10.53 4.87
N ALA A 171 21.50 9.47 5.59
CA ALA A 171 21.65 9.50 7.07
C ALA A 171 22.65 10.56 7.55
N ARG A 172 23.68 10.86 6.76
CA ARG A 172 24.65 11.92 7.08
C ARG A 172 24.12 13.32 6.79
N LYS A 173 23.13 13.46 5.91
CA LYS A 173 22.62 14.74 5.42
C LYS A 173 21.52 15.34 6.28
N SER A 174 20.74 14.50 6.98
CA SER A 174 19.60 15.02 7.74
C SER A 174 19.22 14.13 8.93
N PRO A 175 18.60 14.72 9.98
CA PRO A 175 18.04 13.96 11.10
C PRO A 175 16.98 12.93 10.64
N LEU A 176 16.16 13.27 9.64
CA LEU A 176 15.18 12.35 9.08
C LEU A 176 15.87 11.16 8.39
N GLY A 177 16.90 11.42 7.59
CA GLY A 177 17.69 10.36 6.95
C GLY A 177 18.35 9.43 7.98
N HIS A 178 18.90 10.00 9.07
CA HIS A 178 19.46 9.22 10.17
C HIS A 178 18.39 8.32 10.82
N HIS A 179 17.20 8.88 11.11
CA HIS A 179 16.09 8.12 11.67
C HIS A 179 15.66 6.98 10.75
N LEU A 180 15.52 7.23 9.44
CA LEU A 180 15.14 6.21 8.47
C LEU A 180 16.17 5.08 8.40
N ALA A 181 17.46 5.39 8.40
CA ALA A 181 18.51 4.39 8.41
C ALA A 181 18.45 3.51 9.68
N GLN A 182 18.19 4.12 10.85
CA GLN A 182 17.97 3.37 12.08
C GLN A 182 16.75 2.43 12.01
N GLN A 183 15.61 2.90 11.44
CA GLN A 183 14.42 2.06 11.29
C GLN A 183 14.67 0.88 10.36
N VAL A 184 15.44 1.07 9.29
CA VAL A 184 15.82 -0.02 8.38
C VAL A 184 16.69 -1.05 9.12
N ALA A 185 17.71 -0.64 9.84
CA ALA A 185 18.55 -1.55 10.61
C ALA A 185 17.74 -2.35 11.65
N LEU A 186 16.84 -1.69 12.38
CA LEU A 186 15.95 -2.36 13.33
C LEU A 186 15.02 -3.38 12.66
N MET A 187 14.55 -3.09 11.44
CA MET A 187 13.72 -4.02 10.68
C MET A 187 14.53 -5.23 10.21
N GLU A 188 15.75 -5.03 9.72
CA GLU A 188 16.66 -6.11 9.31
C GLU A 188 16.97 -7.05 10.49
N ASP A 189 17.28 -6.50 11.67
CA ASP A 189 17.52 -7.28 12.89
C ASP A 189 16.29 -8.10 13.30
N LYS A 190 15.09 -7.50 13.21
CA LYS A 190 13.84 -8.22 13.49
C LYS A 190 13.59 -9.35 12.49
N LEU A 191 13.80 -9.10 11.21
CA LEU A 191 13.66 -10.13 10.17
C LEU A 191 14.65 -11.27 10.40
N ALA A 192 15.91 -10.97 10.70
CA ALA A 192 16.92 -11.97 10.99
C ALA A 192 16.57 -12.85 12.23
N SER A 193 15.80 -12.30 13.18
CA SER A 193 15.33 -13.06 14.34
C SER A 193 14.18 -14.04 14.05
N ILE A 194 13.53 -13.94 12.89
CA ILE A 194 12.43 -14.81 12.51
C ILE A 194 12.98 -16.00 11.72
N PRO A 195 12.75 -17.27 12.16
CA PRO A 195 13.33 -18.44 11.53
C PRO A 195 13.10 -18.55 10.01
N ALA A 196 11.94 -18.11 9.52
CA ALA A 196 11.62 -18.10 8.09
C ALA A 196 12.48 -17.13 7.27
N PHE A 197 13.07 -16.12 7.88
CA PHE A 197 13.90 -15.09 7.24
C PHE A 197 15.37 -15.13 7.67
N ALA A 198 15.71 -15.93 8.71
CA ALA A 198 17.07 -16.02 9.24
C ALA A 198 18.12 -16.47 8.21
N ALA A 199 17.68 -17.23 7.20
CA ALA A 199 18.55 -17.68 6.10
C ALA A 199 18.60 -16.72 4.91
N MET A 200 17.90 -15.57 4.96
CA MET A 200 17.97 -14.59 3.88
C MET A 200 19.36 -13.94 3.84
N PRO A 201 19.97 -13.85 2.65
CA PRO A 201 21.25 -13.18 2.54
C PRO A 201 21.11 -11.70 2.90
N GLN A 202 22.13 -11.14 3.51
CA GLN A 202 22.25 -9.69 3.62
C GLN A 202 22.39 -9.11 2.22
N THR A 203 21.62 -8.07 1.94
CA THR A 203 21.60 -7.43 0.61
C THR A 203 22.14 -6.01 0.68
N GLU A 204 22.73 -5.55 -0.44
CA GLU A 204 23.26 -4.19 -0.59
C GLU A 204 22.16 -3.17 -0.96
N ALA A 205 20.96 -3.62 -1.20
CA ALA A 205 19.82 -2.77 -1.53
C ALA A 205 18.55 -3.25 -0.83
N MET A 206 17.64 -2.34 -0.61
CA MET A 206 16.31 -2.59 -0.07
C MET A 206 15.22 -2.19 -1.05
N ILE A 207 14.06 -2.80 -0.93
CA ILE A 207 12.89 -2.46 -1.73
C ILE A 207 12.03 -1.48 -0.93
N LEU A 208 11.90 -0.25 -1.44
CA LEU A 208 10.97 0.75 -0.90
C LEU A 208 9.63 0.67 -1.63
N GLY A 209 8.97 -0.48 -1.53
CA GLY A 209 7.81 -0.86 -2.34
C GLY A 209 6.64 0.09 -2.31
N ASP A 210 6.45 0.86 -1.24
CA ASP A 210 5.34 1.82 -1.10
C ASP A 210 5.63 3.20 -1.70
N SER A 211 6.88 3.47 -2.10
CA SER A 211 7.27 4.76 -2.69
C SER A 211 6.47 5.16 -3.93
N PRO A 212 6.01 4.23 -4.80
CA PRO A 212 5.15 4.56 -5.93
C PRO A 212 3.85 5.27 -5.56
N LEU A 213 3.36 5.11 -4.33
CA LEU A 213 2.17 5.85 -3.88
C LEU A 213 2.36 7.36 -3.99
N VAL A 214 3.57 7.85 -3.65
CA VAL A 214 3.91 9.29 -3.78
C VAL A 214 4.11 9.65 -5.24
N THR A 215 4.87 8.86 -5.99
CA THR A 215 5.16 9.13 -7.41
C THR A 215 3.88 9.26 -8.22
N LEU A 216 2.95 8.31 -8.03
CA LEU A 216 1.72 8.23 -8.82
C LEU A 216 0.60 9.15 -8.34
N SER A 217 0.74 9.77 -7.18
CA SER A 217 -0.29 10.63 -6.60
C SER A 217 0.11 12.10 -6.53
N ALA A 218 1.40 12.41 -6.48
CA ALA A 218 1.90 13.76 -6.17
C ALA A 218 2.90 14.32 -7.17
N LEU A 219 3.62 13.48 -7.92
CA LEU A 219 4.62 13.93 -8.90
C LEU A 219 4.00 14.03 -10.29
N LEU A 220 3.45 15.19 -10.64
CA LEU A 220 2.80 15.42 -11.92
C LEU A 220 3.80 15.94 -12.95
N SER A 221 3.69 15.44 -14.19
CA SER A 221 4.42 15.97 -15.35
C SER A 221 3.56 17.01 -16.08
N PRO A 222 4.15 18.13 -16.57
CA PRO A 222 3.39 19.19 -17.24
C PRO A 222 2.84 18.77 -18.62
N VAL A 223 3.38 17.73 -19.22
CA VAL A 223 3.04 17.27 -20.59
C VAL A 223 2.09 16.09 -20.59
N GLN A 224 1.97 15.37 -19.48
CA GLN A 224 1.12 14.19 -19.36
C GLN A 224 0.11 14.41 -18.25
N PRO A 225 -1.18 14.11 -18.48
CA PRO A 225 -2.20 14.15 -17.44
C PRO A 225 -2.00 13.06 -16.39
N ASP A 226 -1.23 12.00 -16.72
CA ASP A 226 -0.81 10.97 -15.78
C ASP A 226 0.41 11.41 -14.99
N THR A 227 0.52 10.86 -13.79
CA THR A 227 1.66 11.11 -12.93
C THR A 227 2.91 10.42 -13.46
N SER A 228 3.98 11.15 -13.66
CA SER A 228 5.30 10.64 -14.05
C SER A 228 5.36 9.93 -15.41
N SER A 229 6.54 9.45 -15.77
CA SER A 229 6.82 8.62 -16.97
C SER A 229 6.51 7.13 -16.77
N SER A 230 5.86 6.75 -15.68
CA SER A 230 5.47 5.37 -15.38
C SER A 230 4.46 4.84 -16.38
N THR A 231 4.60 3.57 -16.76
CA THR A 231 3.73 2.94 -17.76
C THR A 231 2.74 1.97 -17.14
N TYR A 232 1.60 1.81 -17.80
CA TYR A 232 0.55 0.89 -17.35
C TYR A 232 -0.20 0.26 -18.52
N ARG A 233 -0.99 -0.76 -18.22
CA ARG A 233 -1.99 -1.36 -19.11
C ARG A 233 -3.37 -1.19 -18.50
N ILE A 234 -4.37 -1.05 -19.36
CA ILE A 234 -5.77 -1.15 -18.97
C ILE A 234 -6.21 -2.59 -19.25
N LEU A 235 -6.61 -3.29 -18.20
CA LEU A 235 -7.05 -4.67 -18.25
C LEU A 235 -8.46 -4.80 -17.68
N PRO A 236 -9.24 -5.81 -18.12
CA PRO A 236 -10.43 -6.21 -17.40
C PRO A 236 -10.07 -6.67 -15.98
N LYS A 237 -10.79 -6.18 -14.98
CA LYS A 237 -10.59 -6.57 -13.57
C LYS A 237 -10.83 -8.08 -13.42
N PRO A 238 -9.83 -8.88 -13.03
CA PRO A 238 -9.97 -10.31 -12.89
C PRO A 238 -10.82 -10.67 -11.67
N HIS A 239 -11.28 -11.90 -11.57
CA HIS A 239 -11.72 -12.45 -10.30
C HIS A 239 -10.50 -12.81 -9.44
N LEU A 240 -10.48 -12.32 -8.21
CA LEU A 240 -9.49 -12.68 -7.21
C LEU A 240 -9.96 -13.93 -6.46
N LEU A 241 -9.20 -15.01 -6.54
CA LEU A 241 -9.48 -16.27 -5.86
C LEU A 241 -9.01 -16.23 -4.40
N ALA A 242 -9.53 -17.16 -3.59
CA ALA A 242 -9.19 -17.25 -2.16
C ALA A 242 -7.70 -17.57 -1.90
N ASP A 243 -7.03 -18.18 -2.86
CA ASP A 243 -5.60 -18.48 -2.83
C ASP A 243 -4.71 -17.32 -3.29
N GLY A 244 -5.31 -16.16 -3.62
CA GLY A 244 -4.62 -14.97 -4.07
C GLY A 244 -4.29 -14.93 -5.55
N ARG A 245 -4.69 -15.94 -6.34
CA ARG A 245 -4.49 -15.97 -7.78
C ARG A 245 -5.60 -15.22 -8.53
N TYR A 246 -5.28 -14.74 -9.71
CA TYR A 246 -6.24 -14.15 -10.62
C TYR A 246 -6.85 -15.21 -11.55
N ARG A 247 -8.17 -15.14 -11.73
CA ARG A 247 -8.90 -15.84 -12.78
C ARG A 247 -9.39 -14.82 -13.81
N PRO A 248 -9.13 -15.03 -15.10
CA PRO A 248 -9.60 -14.11 -16.14
C PRO A 248 -11.10 -13.82 -16.04
N ASN A 249 -11.45 -12.56 -16.23
CA ASN A 249 -12.83 -12.07 -16.27
C ASN A 249 -12.98 -11.07 -17.43
N PRO A 250 -13.24 -11.54 -18.65
CA PRO A 250 -13.34 -10.66 -19.84
C PRO A 250 -14.43 -9.57 -19.72
N GLY A 251 -15.47 -9.83 -18.92
CA GLY A 251 -16.55 -8.86 -18.65
C GLY A 251 -16.24 -7.94 -17.43
N GLY A 252 -15.06 -8.06 -16.84
CA GLY A 252 -14.66 -7.23 -15.71
C GLY A 252 -14.55 -5.75 -16.08
N ARG A 253 -14.84 -4.86 -15.12
CA ARG A 253 -14.60 -3.43 -15.29
C ARG A 253 -13.13 -3.17 -15.61
N ALA A 254 -12.85 -2.10 -16.34
CA ALA A 254 -11.48 -1.68 -16.61
C ALA A 254 -10.75 -1.34 -15.30
N MET A 255 -9.51 -1.80 -15.17
CA MET A 255 -8.58 -1.40 -14.11
C MET A 255 -7.24 -1.02 -14.73
N ARG A 256 -6.50 -0.16 -14.05
CA ARG A 256 -5.14 0.20 -14.43
C ARG A 256 -4.16 -0.72 -13.71
N VAL A 257 -3.26 -1.33 -14.45
CA VAL A 257 -2.17 -2.16 -13.92
C VAL A 257 -0.85 -1.55 -14.37
N TYR A 258 -0.10 -1.02 -13.44
CA TYR A 258 1.23 -0.47 -13.74
C TYR A 258 2.20 -1.58 -14.14
N THR A 259 3.05 -1.28 -15.10
CA THR A 259 4.07 -2.19 -15.64
C THR A 259 5.48 -1.72 -15.32
N THR A 260 5.66 -0.40 -15.22
CA THR A 260 6.91 0.22 -14.76
C THR A 260 6.61 1.45 -13.93
N ILE A 261 7.52 1.79 -13.04
CA ILE A 261 7.53 3.04 -12.27
C ILE A 261 8.82 3.80 -12.60
N ASP A 262 8.75 5.12 -12.67
CA ASP A 262 9.96 5.95 -12.76
C ASP A 262 10.71 5.93 -11.41
N ALA A 263 11.48 4.85 -11.22
CA ALA A 263 12.24 4.62 -10.00
C ALA A 263 13.28 5.74 -9.78
N ARG A 264 13.92 6.20 -10.88
CA ARG A 264 14.91 7.28 -10.79
C ARG A 264 14.29 8.56 -10.24
N LEU A 265 13.14 9.00 -10.78
CA LEU A 265 12.45 10.20 -10.30
C LEU A 265 12.01 10.02 -8.85
N THR A 266 11.41 8.87 -8.53
CA THR A 266 10.89 8.58 -7.19
C THR A 266 11.98 8.65 -6.13
N ILE A 267 13.09 7.95 -6.35
CA ILE A 267 14.20 7.89 -5.39
C ILE A 267 14.95 9.23 -5.31
N ALA A 268 15.21 9.87 -6.45
CA ALA A 268 15.92 11.14 -6.46
C ALA A 268 15.11 12.27 -5.78
N ASP A 269 13.81 12.38 -6.03
CA ASP A 269 12.94 13.36 -5.37
C ASP A 269 12.84 13.10 -3.86
N MET A 270 12.71 11.84 -3.47
CA MET A 270 12.68 11.44 -2.06
C MET A 270 13.99 11.85 -1.35
N ILE A 271 15.15 11.49 -1.91
CA ILE A 271 16.45 11.84 -1.33
C ILE A 271 16.62 13.35 -1.23
N ALA A 272 16.27 14.08 -2.30
CA ALA A 272 16.38 15.54 -2.31
C ALA A 272 15.52 16.19 -1.19
N ARG A 273 14.27 15.77 -1.05
CA ARG A 273 13.36 16.30 -0.02
C ARG A 273 13.79 15.94 1.40
N PHE A 274 14.25 14.72 1.61
CA PHE A 274 14.65 14.24 2.93
C PHE A 274 16.04 14.76 3.34
N SER A 275 16.85 15.23 2.39
CA SER A 275 18.12 15.92 2.63
C SER A 275 17.94 17.40 2.94
N ALA A 276 16.80 17.99 2.61
CA ALA A 276 16.56 19.41 2.85
C ALA A 276 16.40 19.68 4.36
N PRO A 277 16.87 20.83 4.86
CA PRO A 277 16.60 21.25 6.22
C PRO A 277 15.08 21.42 6.42
N PRO A 278 14.56 21.16 7.63
CA PRO A 278 13.16 21.43 7.93
C PRO A 278 12.87 22.92 7.72
N HIS A 279 11.83 23.24 6.94
CA HIS A 279 11.35 24.63 6.74
C HIS A 279 10.52 25.07 7.93
#